data_ed62a42afa6991fcb3cc2e54a19b9aec
#
_entry.id   ed62a42afa6991fcb3cc2e54a19b9aec
#
_cell.length_a   1.000
_cell.length_b   1.000
_cell.length_c   1.000
_cell.angle_alpha   90.00
_cell.angle_beta   90.00
_cell.angle_gamma   90.00
#
_symmetry.space_group_name_H-M   'P 1'
#
loop_
_entity.id
_entity.type
_entity.pdbx_description
1 polymer ?
#
loop_
_entity_poly.entity_id
_entity_poly.type
_entity_poly.pdbx_seq_one_letter_code
_entity_poly.pdbx_strand_id
1 'polypeptide(L)'
;EICIRDSTGLGAYASRQTYVAGFSIRQTATLLRQKILQYATKLTRQAVDNMDIVDGNIIRKGDGMVLMSLKDLAMTAQYNAADSEHITAESTYTIRNNAYSFGCTFADVEVDIPMCKVTLKKIINVHDCGKLINPALAEAQVHGGMSMAIGFGMSEQLLFDEKTGRPLNNLSLIHI
;
A
#
# COMPACT_ATOMS: atom_id res chain seq x y z
N GLU A 1 2.88 -2.65 -19.44
CA GLU A 1 2.22 -1.57 -18.67
C GLU A 1 1.12 -2.20 -17.82
N ILE A 2 1.35 -2.31 -16.51
CA ILE A 2 0.34 -2.85 -15.59
C ILE A 2 -0.57 -1.69 -15.23
N CYS A 3 -1.73 -1.60 -15.88
CA CYS A 3 -2.74 -0.63 -15.52
C CYS A 3 -3.54 -1.16 -14.32
N ILE A 4 -3.13 -0.80 -13.10
CA ILE A 4 -3.90 -1.08 -11.89
C ILE A 4 -4.98 0.01 -11.80
N ARG A 5 -6.13 -0.27 -12.38
CA ARG A 5 -7.31 0.58 -12.19
C ARG A 5 -8.16 -0.04 -11.09
N ASP A 6 -7.99 0.44 -9.89
CA ASP A 6 -8.91 0.15 -8.79
C ASP A 6 -10.15 1.05 -8.94
N SER A 7 -11.07 0.63 -9.78
CA SER A 7 -12.32 1.36 -10.02
C SER A 7 -13.28 1.34 -8.82
N THR A 8 -13.04 0.45 -7.87
CA THR A 8 -13.84 0.29 -6.65
C THR A 8 -13.04 0.57 -5.38
N GLY A 9 -11.78 0.94 -5.51
CA GLY A 9 -10.92 1.32 -4.40
C GLY A 9 -11.39 2.61 -3.74
N LEU A 10 -11.71 2.51 -2.47
CA LEU A 10 -12.17 3.66 -1.68
C LEU A 10 -11.03 4.65 -1.33
N GLY A 11 -9.84 4.47 -1.92
CA GLY A 11 -8.67 5.32 -1.72
C GLY A 11 -7.74 4.86 -0.59
N ALA A 12 -6.71 5.66 -0.35
CA ALA A 12 -5.70 5.41 0.69
C ALA A 12 -6.13 6.03 2.01
N TYR A 13 -6.80 5.26 2.85
CA TYR A 13 -7.17 5.67 4.21
C TYR A 13 -6.99 4.49 5.19
N ALA A 14 -6.91 4.78 6.47
CA ALA A 14 -6.75 3.79 7.54
C ALA A 14 -5.56 2.84 7.32
N SER A 15 -4.47 3.32 6.71
CA SER A 15 -3.24 2.57 6.41
C SER A 15 -3.46 1.28 5.59
N ARG A 16 -4.55 1.21 4.84
CA ARG A 16 -4.97 0.00 4.13
C ARG A 16 -4.21 -0.27 2.82
N GLN A 17 -3.51 0.72 2.27
CA GLN A 17 -2.99 0.65 0.91
C GLN A 17 -2.05 -0.54 0.70
N THR A 18 -1.03 -0.67 1.54
CA THR A 18 -0.09 -1.81 1.43
C THR A 18 -0.78 -3.13 1.73
N TYR A 19 -1.66 -3.17 2.72
CA TYR A 19 -2.34 -4.39 3.14
C TYR A 19 -3.33 -4.87 2.07
N VAL A 20 -4.23 -4.01 1.59
CA VAL A 20 -5.28 -4.41 0.64
C VAL A 20 -4.77 -4.48 -0.78
N ALA A 21 -4.22 -3.37 -1.29
CA ALA A 21 -3.72 -3.31 -2.66
C ALA A 21 -2.50 -4.23 -2.84
N GLY A 22 -1.58 -4.28 -1.87
CA GLY A 22 -0.43 -5.16 -1.92
C GLY A 22 -0.79 -6.65 -2.00
N PHE A 23 -1.77 -7.12 -1.23
CA PHE A 23 -2.24 -8.50 -1.32
C PHE A 23 -3.00 -8.77 -2.62
N SER A 24 -3.82 -7.84 -3.10
CA SER A 24 -4.49 -7.95 -4.41
C SER A 24 -3.48 -8.07 -5.54
N ILE A 25 -2.46 -7.20 -5.56
CA ILE A 25 -1.38 -7.26 -6.55
C ILE A 25 -0.63 -8.60 -6.50
N ARG A 26 -0.27 -9.05 -5.29
CA ARG A 26 0.42 -10.34 -5.12
C ARG A 26 -0.42 -11.50 -5.64
N GLN A 27 -1.70 -11.53 -5.34
CA GLN A 27 -2.61 -12.57 -5.80
C GLN A 27 -2.76 -12.54 -7.33
N THR A 28 -2.97 -11.36 -7.92
CA THR A 28 -3.07 -11.18 -9.37
C THR A 28 -1.79 -11.58 -10.07
N ALA A 29 -0.63 -11.17 -9.56
CA ALA A 29 0.66 -11.54 -10.12
C ALA A 29 0.91 -13.06 -10.07
N THR A 30 0.48 -13.73 -8.99
CA THR A 30 0.57 -15.19 -8.89
C THR A 30 -0.31 -15.87 -9.93
N LEU A 31 -1.54 -15.42 -10.10
CA LEU A 31 -2.45 -15.94 -11.13
C LEU A 31 -1.91 -15.71 -12.54
N LEU A 32 -1.40 -14.51 -12.82
CA LEU A 32 -0.81 -14.17 -14.11
C LEU A 32 0.39 -15.05 -14.42
N ARG A 33 1.27 -15.24 -13.43
CA ARG A 33 2.44 -16.12 -13.56
C ARG A 33 2.02 -17.56 -13.91
N GLN A 34 1.00 -18.09 -13.25
CA GLN A 34 0.47 -19.42 -13.54
C GLN A 34 -0.07 -19.51 -14.96
N LYS A 35 -0.85 -18.55 -15.43
CA LYS A 35 -1.36 -18.52 -16.81
C LYS A 35 -0.25 -18.44 -17.85
N ILE A 36 0.78 -17.62 -17.61
CA ILE A 36 1.95 -17.53 -18.49
C ILE A 36 2.64 -18.91 -18.61
N LEU A 37 2.89 -19.58 -17.49
CA LEU A 37 3.53 -20.89 -17.48
C LEU A 37 2.64 -21.97 -18.13
N GLN A 38 1.32 -21.91 -17.92
CA GLN A 38 0.37 -22.81 -18.61
C GLN A 38 0.40 -22.62 -20.12
N TYR A 39 0.44 -21.36 -20.59
CA TYR A 39 0.58 -21.09 -22.01
C TYR A 39 1.96 -21.55 -22.55
N ALA A 40 3.03 -21.32 -21.79
CA ALA A 40 4.36 -21.80 -22.14
C ALA A 40 4.41 -23.35 -22.29
N THR A 41 3.61 -24.09 -21.52
CA THR A 41 3.50 -25.54 -21.65
C THR A 41 3.03 -25.95 -23.05
N LYS A 42 2.08 -25.21 -23.64
CA LYS A 42 1.61 -25.47 -25.01
C LYS A 42 2.73 -25.31 -26.04
N LEU A 43 3.58 -24.32 -25.84
CA LEU A 43 4.68 -24.00 -26.80
C LEU A 43 5.92 -24.84 -26.60
N THR A 44 6.29 -25.11 -25.36
CA THR A 44 7.58 -25.79 -25.03
C THR A 44 7.43 -27.28 -24.77
N ARG A 45 6.21 -27.77 -24.58
CA ARG A 45 5.86 -29.14 -24.16
C ARG A 45 6.52 -29.56 -22.83
N GLN A 46 6.87 -28.56 -21.97
CA GLN A 46 7.40 -28.79 -20.64
C GLN A 46 6.23 -28.67 -19.62
N ALA A 47 6.29 -29.43 -18.52
CA ALA A 47 5.33 -29.30 -17.45
C ALA A 47 5.53 -27.96 -16.68
N VAL A 48 4.44 -27.36 -16.21
CA VAL A 48 4.46 -26.08 -15.46
C VAL A 48 5.43 -26.14 -14.28
N ASP A 49 5.46 -27.25 -13.54
CA ASP A 49 6.29 -27.42 -12.36
C ASP A 49 7.80 -27.41 -12.66
N ASN A 50 8.17 -27.75 -13.90
CA ASN A 50 9.55 -27.77 -14.35
C ASN A 50 10.03 -26.43 -14.92
N MET A 51 9.17 -25.43 -14.99
CA MET A 51 9.48 -24.11 -15.52
C MET A 51 9.43 -23.03 -14.45
N ASP A 52 10.22 -21.98 -14.66
CA ASP A 52 10.18 -20.75 -13.88
C ASP A 52 10.34 -19.53 -14.78
N ILE A 53 10.02 -18.35 -14.22
CA ILE A 53 10.22 -17.07 -14.89
C ILE A 53 11.31 -16.32 -14.13
N VAL A 54 12.44 -16.09 -14.80
CA VAL A 54 13.59 -15.38 -14.25
C VAL A 54 14.10 -14.38 -15.30
N ASP A 55 14.32 -13.15 -14.86
CA ASP A 55 14.89 -12.05 -15.68
C ASP A 55 14.24 -11.91 -17.07
N GLY A 56 12.90 -11.98 -17.11
CA GLY A 56 12.16 -11.84 -18.37
C GLY A 56 12.20 -13.05 -19.28
N ASN A 57 12.71 -14.19 -18.82
CA ASN A 57 12.80 -15.44 -19.58
C ASN A 57 12.08 -16.57 -18.85
N ILE A 58 11.54 -17.49 -19.62
CA ILE A 58 11.04 -18.78 -19.13
C ILE A 58 12.20 -19.76 -19.18
N ILE A 59 12.56 -20.29 -18.03
CA ILE A 59 13.67 -21.21 -17.85
C ILE A 59 13.18 -22.58 -17.37
N ARG A 60 13.95 -23.62 -17.64
CA ARG A 60 13.76 -24.94 -17.04
C ARG A 60 14.48 -24.99 -15.69
N LYS A 61 13.77 -25.40 -14.64
CA LYS A 61 14.28 -25.40 -13.26
C LYS A 61 15.50 -26.29 -13.02
N GLY A 62 15.63 -27.40 -13.77
CA GLY A 62 16.67 -28.38 -13.49
C GLY A 62 18.09 -27.93 -13.88
N ASP A 63 18.22 -27.26 -15.00
CA ASP A 63 19.50 -26.86 -15.59
C ASP A 63 19.61 -25.35 -15.87
N GLY A 64 18.56 -24.58 -15.60
CA GLY A 64 18.54 -23.15 -15.88
C GLY A 64 18.47 -22.79 -17.37
N MET A 65 18.23 -23.77 -18.25
CA MET A 65 18.17 -23.53 -19.68
C MET A 65 17.02 -22.58 -20.02
N VAL A 66 17.32 -21.54 -20.77
CA VAL A 66 16.32 -20.62 -21.32
C VAL A 66 15.50 -21.31 -22.39
N LEU A 67 14.23 -21.45 -22.22
CA LEU A 67 13.31 -22.07 -23.18
C LEU A 67 12.76 -21.02 -24.16
N MET A 68 12.40 -19.84 -23.68
CA MET A 68 11.94 -18.73 -24.50
C MET A 68 11.91 -17.42 -23.67
N SER A 69 11.87 -16.27 -24.34
CA SER A 69 11.66 -15.00 -23.68
C SER A 69 10.17 -14.73 -23.43
N LEU A 70 9.84 -13.94 -22.38
CA LEU A 70 8.48 -13.46 -22.16
C LEU A 70 7.97 -12.61 -23.33
N LYS A 71 8.88 -11.90 -24.02
CA LYS A 71 8.54 -11.12 -25.20
C LYS A 71 8.04 -12.01 -26.34
N ASP A 72 8.78 -13.08 -26.64
CA ASP A 72 8.41 -14.01 -27.70
C ASP A 72 7.11 -14.76 -27.37
N LEU A 73 6.94 -15.14 -26.10
CA LEU A 73 5.69 -15.72 -25.62
C LEU A 73 4.52 -14.76 -25.83
N ALA A 74 4.67 -13.49 -25.43
CA ALA A 74 3.62 -12.48 -25.58
C ALA A 74 3.27 -12.21 -27.05
N MET A 75 4.29 -12.14 -27.92
CA MET A 75 4.08 -12.00 -29.36
C MET A 75 3.36 -13.20 -29.96
N THR A 76 3.72 -14.40 -29.54
CA THR A 76 3.04 -15.63 -30.00
C THR A 76 1.60 -15.67 -29.50
N ALA A 77 1.35 -15.34 -28.23
CA ALA A 77 0.01 -15.30 -27.66
C ALA A 77 -0.92 -14.29 -28.34
N GLN A 78 -0.36 -13.18 -28.82
CA GLN A 78 -1.14 -12.11 -29.44
C GLN A 78 -1.37 -12.30 -30.93
N TYR A 79 -0.36 -12.80 -31.67
CA TYR A 79 -0.38 -12.79 -33.14
C TYR A 79 -0.42 -14.16 -33.80
N ASN A 80 -0.31 -15.26 -33.05
CA ASN A 80 -0.41 -16.60 -33.64
C ASN A 80 -1.89 -16.95 -33.85
N ALA A 81 -2.32 -16.99 -35.11
CA ALA A 81 -3.72 -17.26 -35.46
C ALA A 81 -4.24 -18.64 -35.00
N ALA A 82 -3.35 -19.61 -34.80
CA ALA A 82 -3.73 -20.97 -34.37
C ALA A 82 -3.90 -21.10 -32.87
N ASP A 83 -3.13 -20.36 -32.10
CA ASP A 83 -3.04 -20.48 -30.63
C ASP A 83 -3.12 -19.13 -29.90
N SER A 84 -3.77 -18.14 -30.51
CA SER A 84 -3.93 -16.83 -29.85
C SER A 84 -4.70 -16.96 -28.53
N GLU A 85 -4.11 -16.42 -27.47
CA GLU A 85 -4.72 -16.40 -26.13
C GLU A 85 -4.48 -15.06 -25.45
N HIS A 86 -5.52 -14.45 -24.94
CA HIS A 86 -5.40 -13.21 -24.18
C HIS A 86 -5.03 -13.52 -22.74
N ILE A 87 -3.73 -13.41 -22.42
CA ILE A 87 -3.21 -13.74 -21.09
C ILE A 87 -3.42 -12.55 -20.16
N THR A 88 -4.47 -12.59 -19.38
CA THR A 88 -4.80 -11.58 -18.36
C THR A 88 -5.13 -12.25 -17.04
N ALA A 89 -4.94 -11.52 -15.95
CA ALA A 89 -5.37 -11.94 -14.63
C ALA A 89 -5.95 -10.77 -13.85
N GLU A 90 -6.98 -11.04 -13.10
CA GLU A 90 -7.60 -10.11 -12.17
C GLU A 90 -7.94 -10.85 -10.88
N SER A 91 -7.91 -10.14 -9.78
CA SER A 91 -8.34 -10.66 -8.50
C SER A 91 -8.80 -9.55 -7.57
N THR A 92 -9.67 -9.90 -6.64
CA THR A 92 -10.14 -9.00 -5.59
C THR A 92 -9.70 -9.55 -4.25
N TYR A 93 -9.12 -8.71 -3.41
CA TYR A 93 -8.76 -9.05 -2.04
C TYR A 93 -9.72 -8.40 -1.06
N THR A 94 -10.36 -9.21 -0.21
CA THR A 94 -11.22 -8.74 0.87
C THR A 94 -10.52 -8.94 2.21
N ILE A 95 -10.46 -7.87 3.01
CA ILE A 95 -9.90 -7.93 4.36
C ILE A 95 -10.80 -8.82 5.24
N ARG A 96 -10.19 -9.83 5.87
CA ARG A 96 -10.89 -10.68 6.85
C ARG A 96 -10.64 -10.22 8.28
N ASN A 97 -9.48 -9.66 8.56
CA ASN A 97 -9.08 -9.18 9.88
C ASN A 97 -8.44 -7.80 9.75
N ASN A 98 -8.76 -6.88 10.66
CA ASN A 98 -8.09 -5.59 10.72
C ASN A 98 -6.67 -5.76 11.27
N ALA A 99 -5.72 -5.05 10.69
CA ALA A 99 -4.39 -4.89 11.25
C ALA A 99 -4.41 -3.74 12.26
N TYR A 100 -4.15 -4.06 13.52
CA TYR A 100 -4.06 -3.05 14.58
C TYR A 100 -2.59 -2.69 14.80
N SER A 101 -2.36 -1.41 15.02
CA SER A 101 -1.10 -0.91 15.57
C SER A 101 -1.31 -0.43 16.99
N PHE A 102 -0.28 -0.54 17.83
CA PHE A 102 -0.32 -0.14 19.22
C PHE A 102 0.71 0.96 19.45
N GLY A 103 0.36 1.93 20.27
CA GLY A 103 1.28 3.01 20.56
C GLY A 103 0.93 3.71 21.85
N CYS A 104 1.94 4.40 22.38
CA CYS A 104 1.79 5.26 23.55
C CYS A 104 2.63 6.52 23.33
N THR A 105 2.06 7.67 23.67
CA THR A 105 2.75 8.95 23.57
C THR A 105 2.87 9.55 24.96
N PHE A 106 4.08 10.00 25.31
CA PHE A 106 4.39 10.71 26.53
C PHE A 106 4.77 12.14 26.19
N ALA A 107 4.17 13.10 26.90
CA ALA A 107 4.48 14.51 26.74
C ALA A 107 4.96 15.08 28.08
N ASP A 108 6.09 15.75 28.07
CA ASP A 108 6.61 16.55 29.17
C ASP A 108 6.27 18.02 28.89
N VAL A 109 5.49 18.61 29.76
CA VAL A 109 4.96 19.96 29.59
C VAL A 109 5.26 20.81 30.82
N GLU A 110 5.55 22.08 30.60
CA GLU A 110 5.65 23.12 31.61
C GLU A 110 4.44 24.05 31.50
N VAL A 111 3.77 24.30 32.62
CA VAL A 111 2.59 25.18 32.70
C VAL A 111 2.91 26.40 33.55
N ASP A 112 2.92 27.57 32.94
CA ASP A 112 2.98 28.85 33.64
C ASP A 112 1.54 29.31 33.94
N ILE A 113 1.12 29.10 35.19
CA ILE A 113 -0.27 29.40 35.62
C ILE A 113 -0.53 30.90 35.57
N PRO A 114 0.34 31.80 36.07
CA PRO A 114 0.13 33.24 35.99
C PRO A 114 0.00 33.77 34.57
N MET A 115 0.79 33.23 33.64
CA MET A 115 0.78 33.66 32.24
C MET A 115 -0.17 32.87 31.38
N CYS A 116 -0.87 31.86 31.89
CA CYS A 116 -1.75 30.95 31.17
C CYS A 116 -1.03 30.33 29.95
N LYS A 117 0.25 29.97 30.09
CA LYS A 117 1.06 29.49 29.03
C LYS A 117 1.51 28.03 29.24
N VAL A 118 1.30 27.21 28.22
CA VAL A 118 1.79 25.83 28.17
C VAL A 118 2.98 25.77 27.22
N THR A 119 4.07 25.15 27.65
CA THR A 119 5.26 24.90 26.83
C THR A 119 5.53 23.41 26.75
N LEU A 120 5.54 22.83 25.54
CA LEU A 120 5.93 21.46 25.33
C LEU A 120 7.47 21.36 25.38
N LYS A 121 7.98 20.63 26.37
CA LYS A 121 9.44 20.43 26.57
C LYS A 121 9.92 19.23 25.77
N LYS A 122 9.19 18.13 25.80
CA LYS A 122 9.55 16.89 25.15
C LYS A 122 8.31 16.06 24.81
N ILE A 123 8.36 15.37 23.68
CA ILE A 123 7.39 14.37 23.31
C ILE A 123 8.10 13.09 22.91
N ILE A 124 7.62 11.95 23.38
CA ILE A 124 8.14 10.63 23.05
C ILE A 124 6.98 9.78 22.59
N ASN A 125 7.09 9.21 21.40
CA ASN A 125 6.12 8.24 20.89
C ASN A 125 6.79 6.86 20.83
N VAL A 126 6.12 5.86 21.38
CA VAL A 126 6.48 4.45 21.26
C VAL A 126 5.40 3.77 20.43
N HIS A 127 5.77 3.17 19.33
CA HIS A 127 4.83 2.64 18.35
C HIS A 127 5.21 1.23 17.90
N ASP A 128 4.25 0.32 17.94
CA ASP A 128 4.37 -1.03 17.38
C ASP A 128 3.38 -1.19 16.24
N CYS A 129 3.88 -1.20 15.02
CA CYS A 129 3.12 -1.46 13.81
C CYS A 129 3.54 -2.78 13.12
N GLY A 130 4.20 -3.67 13.85
CA GLY A 130 4.70 -4.95 13.36
C GLY A 130 5.92 -4.79 12.44
N LYS A 131 6.02 -5.63 11.41
CA LYS A 131 7.17 -5.61 10.49
C LYS A 131 7.12 -4.40 9.55
N LEU A 132 8.12 -3.54 9.69
CA LEU A 132 8.27 -2.35 8.84
C LEU A 132 8.71 -2.73 7.43
N ILE A 133 7.96 -2.30 6.42
CA ILE A 133 8.34 -2.44 5.00
C ILE A 133 9.34 -1.36 4.62
N ASN A 134 9.07 -0.12 5.07
CA ASN A 134 9.97 1.02 4.91
C ASN A 134 10.05 1.79 6.24
N PRO A 135 11.13 1.61 7.03
CA PRO A 135 11.28 2.26 8.33
C PRO A 135 11.19 3.79 8.26
N ALA A 136 11.83 4.41 7.27
CA ALA A 136 11.84 5.87 7.13
C ALA A 136 10.44 6.44 6.87
N LEU A 137 9.63 5.76 6.04
CA LEU A 137 8.25 6.18 5.80
C LEU A 137 7.35 5.94 7.02
N ALA A 138 7.57 4.87 7.76
CA ALA A 138 6.83 4.60 9.00
C ALA A 138 7.13 5.66 10.06
N GLU A 139 8.40 6.02 10.24
CA GLU A 139 8.83 7.09 11.14
C GLU A 139 8.23 8.46 10.73
N ALA A 140 8.23 8.77 9.44
CA ALA A 140 7.61 9.99 8.93
C ALA A 140 6.10 10.06 9.23
N GLN A 141 5.38 8.93 9.17
CA GLN A 141 3.96 8.88 9.54
C GLN A 141 3.75 9.16 11.05
N VAL A 142 4.62 8.62 11.90
CA VAL A 142 4.56 8.89 13.35
C VAL A 142 4.86 10.37 13.63
N HIS A 143 5.89 10.94 13.01
CA HIS A 143 6.22 12.36 13.15
C HIS A 143 5.09 13.28 12.66
N GLY A 144 4.46 12.94 11.53
CA GLY A 144 3.30 13.67 11.01
C GLY A 144 2.12 13.64 11.98
N GLY A 145 1.81 12.46 12.54
CA GLY A 145 0.76 12.30 13.55
C GLY A 145 1.05 13.10 14.84
N MET A 146 2.28 13.08 15.32
CA MET A 146 2.71 13.87 16.47
C MET A 146 2.57 15.38 16.21
N SER A 147 2.98 15.85 15.04
CA SER A 147 2.85 17.26 14.65
C SER A 147 1.39 17.71 14.63
N MET A 148 0.49 16.90 14.07
CA MET A 148 -0.95 17.18 14.09
C MET A 148 -1.49 17.20 15.52
N ALA A 149 -1.09 16.25 16.37
CA ALA A 149 -1.53 16.20 17.78
C ALA A 149 -1.08 17.44 18.57
N ILE A 150 0.14 17.92 18.32
CA ILE A 150 0.64 19.18 18.92
C ILE A 150 -0.23 20.36 18.43
N GLY A 151 -0.53 20.44 17.15
CA GLY A 151 -1.42 21.46 16.58
C GLY A 151 -2.78 21.47 17.26
N PHE A 152 -3.46 20.36 17.34
CA PHE A 152 -4.75 20.19 18.01
C PHE A 152 -4.70 20.55 19.49
N GLY A 153 -3.61 20.18 20.20
CA GLY A 153 -3.50 20.41 21.65
C GLY A 153 -3.12 21.84 22.03
N MET A 154 -2.45 22.58 21.14
CA MET A 154 -1.81 23.83 21.53
C MET A 154 -2.19 25.05 20.69
N SER A 155 -2.61 24.91 19.45
CA SER A 155 -2.76 26.05 18.53
C SER A 155 -3.99 26.01 17.63
N GLU A 156 -4.70 24.90 17.56
CA GLU A 156 -5.85 24.76 16.66
C GLU A 156 -7.17 24.76 17.45
N GLN A 157 -8.15 25.49 16.95
CA GLN A 157 -9.51 25.47 17.48
C GLN A 157 -10.51 25.47 16.33
N LEU A 158 -11.44 24.52 16.34
CA LEU A 158 -12.56 24.51 15.42
C LEU A 158 -13.78 25.13 16.11
N LEU A 159 -14.20 26.30 15.59
CA LEU A 159 -15.34 27.04 16.09
C LEU A 159 -16.58 26.72 15.27
N PHE A 160 -17.68 26.45 15.92
CA PHE A 160 -18.97 26.22 15.30
C PHE A 160 -20.00 27.26 15.75
N ASP A 161 -20.87 27.63 14.84
CA ASP A 161 -22.11 28.33 15.20
C ASP A 161 -23.04 27.37 15.92
N GLU A 162 -23.42 27.71 17.15
CA GLU A 162 -24.22 26.84 18.03
C GLU A 162 -25.62 26.54 17.46
N LYS A 163 -26.18 27.43 16.64
CA LYS A 163 -27.53 27.30 16.11
C LYS A 163 -27.57 26.51 14.80
N THR A 164 -26.57 26.68 13.99
CA THR A 164 -26.55 26.10 12.62
C THR A 164 -25.58 24.94 12.46
N GLY A 165 -24.65 24.74 13.40
CA GLY A 165 -23.58 23.75 13.30
C GLY A 165 -22.55 24.05 12.21
N ARG A 166 -22.53 25.25 11.64
CA ARG A 166 -21.59 25.64 10.61
C ARG A 166 -20.25 26.00 11.20
N PRO A 167 -19.12 25.53 10.63
CA PRO A 167 -17.79 25.97 11.01
C PRO A 167 -17.64 27.47 10.76
N LEU A 168 -17.12 28.21 11.75
CA LEU A 168 -16.87 29.65 11.64
C LEU A 168 -15.47 29.97 11.08
N ASN A 169 -14.54 29.03 11.23
CA ASN A 169 -13.15 29.16 10.78
C ASN A 169 -12.73 28.01 9.84
N ASN A 170 -13.55 27.72 8.83
CA ASN A 170 -13.40 26.58 7.92
C ASN A 170 -12.23 26.69 6.91
N LEU A 171 -11.57 27.84 6.81
CA LEU A 171 -10.43 28.03 5.92
C LEU A 171 -9.08 27.78 6.59
N SER A 172 -9.00 27.92 7.90
CA SER A 172 -7.81 27.66 8.70
C SER A 172 -8.16 27.47 10.15
N LEU A 173 -7.62 26.44 10.77
CA LEU A 173 -7.76 26.16 12.19
C LEU A 173 -6.78 26.97 13.05
N ILE A 174 -5.81 27.66 12.41
CA ILE A 174 -4.72 28.39 13.10
C ILE A 174 -5.09 29.84 13.38
N HIS A 175 -6.05 30.39 12.67
CA HIS A 175 -6.47 31.78 12.90
C HIS A 175 -7.46 31.86 14.07
N ILE A 176 -6.91 32.11 15.23
CA ILE A 176 -7.62 32.52 16.44
C ILE A 176 -7.32 33.99 16.70
#